data_b6f562529ff8a1696b9ba54aead6ed89
#
_entry.id   b6f562529ff8a1696b9ba54aead6ed89
#
_cell.length_a   1.000
_cell.length_b   1.000
_cell.length_c   1.000
_cell.angle_alpha   90.00
_cell.angle_beta   90.00
_cell.angle_gamma   90.00
#
_symmetry.space_group_name_H-M   'P 1'
#
loop_
_entity.id
_entity.type
_entity.pdbx_description
1 polymer ?
#
loop_
_entity_poly.entity_id
_entity_poly.type
_entity_poly.pdbx_seq_one_letter_code
_entity_poly.pdbx_strand_id
1 'polypeptide(L)'
;MKKYFSFCLLGIFIFCFSQQNLKRDITKIIQGKNALVAVSVMNSKGKTEVNINGNKKVPMLSVFKFHIALAVLDLVDRGILDLEQNIFVKKSELLENTWSPIRDKYPNGNVNIPLREIIEYTVSQSDNNGCDILLRLIGGVNTVQKFIESKGIKDFAIKYNEEEMNKNGKSIYSNYTTANASSRLLQKFYNGEIISKSSRDFLFRIMYETSTGADRLISLLPPDVIVAHKTGTSGIVSGIQAATNDVGIVILPDDKYYTISVFVINSKENTSTNEKIIADISKTVWDYYFQNK
;
A
#
# COMPACT_ATOMS: atom_id res chain seq x y z
N MET A 1 15.99 -3.93 47.00
CA MET A 1 16.20 -4.16 45.54
C MET A 1 15.32 -5.25 44.92
N LYS A 2 14.35 -5.86 45.58
CA LYS A 2 13.51 -6.96 45.01
C LYS A 2 12.14 -6.54 44.45
N LYS A 3 11.68 -5.27 44.65
CA LYS A 3 10.33 -4.85 44.23
C LYS A 3 10.23 -4.33 42.77
N TYR A 4 11.33 -3.98 42.11
CA TYR A 4 11.31 -3.46 40.72
C TYR A 4 11.26 -4.55 39.65
N PHE A 5 11.68 -5.77 39.95
CA PHE A 5 11.70 -6.87 38.97
C PHE A 5 10.30 -7.47 38.69
N SER A 6 9.38 -7.39 39.67
CA SER A 6 8.02 -7.93 39.54
C SER A 6 7.13 -7.06 38.64
N PHE A 7 7.35 -5.73 38.59
CA PHE A 7 6.55 -4.81 37.80
C PHE A 7 6.85 -4.91 36.29
N CYS A 8 8.12 -5.12 35.92
CA CYS A 8 8.50 -5.33 34.53
C CYS A 8 7.99 -6.69 33.96
N LEU A 9 7.98 -7.74 34.77
CA LEU A 9 7.46 -9.04 34.34
C LEU A 9 5.94 -9.01 34.12
N LEU A 10 5.19 -8.32 34.98
CA LEU A 10 3.74 -8.19 34.85
C LEU A 10 3.34 -7.41 33.58
N GLY A 11 4.07 -6.32 33.26
CA GLY A 11 3.84 -5.54 32.05
C GLY A 11 4.11 -6.31 30.77
N ILE A 12 5.15 -7.17 30.75
CA ILE A 12 5.46 -8.04 29.59
C ILE A 12 4.38 -9.11 29.40
N PHE A 13 3.85 -9.69 30.48
CA PHE A 13 2.77 -10.67 30.42
C PHE A 13 1.47 -10.09 29.87
N ILE A 14 1.04 -8.91 30.35
CA ILE A 14 -0.18 -8.25 29.88
C ILE A 14 -0.06 -7.91 28.39
N PHE A 15 1.09 -7.42 27.93
CA PHE A 15 1.32 -7.06 26.54
C PHE A 15 1.32 -8.28 25.60
N CYS A 16 1.90 -9.43 26.02
CA CYS A 16 1.84 -10.67 25.26
C CYS A 16 0.42 -11.24 25.15
N PHE A 17 -0.38 -11.14 26.20
CA PHE A 17 -1.79 -11.57 26.17
C PHE A 17 -2.62 -10.70 25.20
N SER A 18 -2.39 -9.39 25.19
CA SER A 18 -3.09 -8.44 24.31
C SER A 18 -2.81 -8.72 22.83
N GLN A 19 -1.54 -8.96 22.45
CA GLN A 19 -1.17 -9.31 21.07
C GLN A 19 -1.73 -10.67 20.61
N GLN A 20 -1.75 -11.67 21.48
CA GLN A 20 -2.36 -12.97 21.18
C GLN A 20 -3.86 -12.81 20.93
N ASN A 21 -4.53 -11.95 21.64
CA ASN A 21 -5.94 -11.63 21.44
C ASN A 21 -6.17 -10.99 20.07
N LEU A 22 -5.39 -9.95 19.69
CA LEU A 22 -5.52 -9.31 18.40
C LEU A 22 -5.34 -10.29 17.23
N LYS A 23 -4.28 -11.10 17.26
CA LYS A 23 -4.05 -12.12 16.23
C LYS A 23 -5.19 -13.14 16.14
N ARG A 24 -5.70 -13.58 17.28
CA ARG A 24 -6.84 -14.51 17.36
C ARG A 24 -8.10 -13.91 16.75
N ASP A 25 -8.40 -12.65 17.06
CA ASP A 25 -9.62 -12.01 16.58
C ASP A 25 -9.56 -11.74 15.07
N ILE A 26 -8.41 -11.34 14.55
CA ILE A 26 -8.19 -11.28 13.09
C ILE A 26 -8.31 -12.68 12.45
N THR A 27 -7.79 -13.73 13.11
CA THR A 27 -7.90 -15.10 12.59
C THR A 27 -9.37 -15.54 12.46
N LYS A 28 -10.25 -15.13 13.40
CA LYS A 28 -11.71 -15.42 13.29
C LYS A 28 -12.35 -14.76 12.08
N ILE A 29 -11.95 -13.53 11.73
CA ILE A 29 -12.48 -12.81 10.55
C ILE A 29 -12.19 -13.59 9.26
N ILE A 30 -11.01 -14.18 9.15
CA ILE A 30 -10.56 -14.86 7.93
C ILE A 30 -10.92 -16.36 7.93
N GLN A 31 -11.34 -16.91 9.06
CA GLN A 31 -11.69 -18.33 9.18
C GLN A 31 -12.88 -18.69 8.29
N GLY A 32 -12.77 -19.76 7.52
CA GLY A 32 -13.82 -20.24 6.62
C GLY A 32 -13.96 -19.45 5.32
N LYS A 33 -13.12 -18.43 5.07
CA LYS A 33 -13.10 -17.70 3.80
C LYS A 33 -12.34 -18.46 2.72
N ASN A 34 -12.90 -18.51 1.52
CA ASN A 34 -12.27 -19.11 0.35
C ASN A 34 -11.23 -18.17 -0.28
N ALA A 35 -10.27 -17.72 0.51
CA ALA A 35 -9.20 -16.80 0.11
C ALA A 35 -7.95 -17.03 0.95
N LEU A 36 -6.78 -16.75 0.39
CA LEU A 36 -5.58 -16.54 1.18
C LEU A 36 -5.56 -15.10 1.69
N VAL A 37 -5.58 -14.90 2.99
CA VAL A 37 -5.42 -13.56 3.59
C VAL A 37 -4.06 -13.43 4.23
N ALA A 38 -3.29 -12.40 3.82
CA ALA A 38 -2.02 -12.06 4.42
C ALA A 38 -2.12 -10.68 5.12
N VAL A 39 -1.71 -10.64 6.39
CA VAL A 39 -1.81 -9.44 7.23
C VAL A 39 -0.49 -9.16 7.93
N SER A 40 -0.07 -7.91 7.90
CA SER A 40 1.01 -7.40 8.74
C SER A 40 0.59 -6.07 9.36
N VAL A 41 0.79 -5.94 10.66
CA VAL A 41 0.64 -4.68 11.40
C VAL A 41 1.93 -4.40 12.13
N MET A 42 2.50 -3.20 11.93
CA MET A 42 3.69 -2.74 12.64
C MET A 42 3.39 -1.44 13.38
N ASN A 43 3.80 -1.34 14.62
CA ASN A 43 3.67 -0.11 15.40
C ASN A 43 4.74 0.93 15.02
N SER A 44 4.61 2.15 15.55
CA SER A 44 5.54 3.27 15.28
C SER A 44 7.00 2.99 15.67
N LYS A 45 7.25 2.00 16.54
CA LYS A 45 8.60 1.57 16.94
C LYS A 45 9.17 0.46 16.04
N GLY A 46 8.47 0.07 14.98
CA GLY A 46 8.88 -0.99 14.04
C GLY A 46 8.67 -2.40 14.55
N LYS A 47 7.98 -2.58 15.66
CA LYS A 47 7.62 -3.90 16.16
C LYS A 47 6.42 -4.45 15.40
N THR A 48 6.52 -5.67 14.90
CA THR A 48 5.39 -6.39 14.31
C THR A 48 4.43 -6.84 15.41
N GLU A 49 3.21 -6.30 15.40
CA GLU A 49 2.14 -6.66 16.33
C GLU A 49 1.30 -7.82 15.80
N VAL A 50 1.08 -7.87 14.48
CA VAL A 50 0.36 -8.95 13.79
C VAL A 50 1.17 -9.44 12.61
N ASN A 51 1.29 -10.75 12.49
CA ASN A 51 1.82 -11.44 11.33
C ASN A 51 0.97 -12.68 11.05
N ILE A 52 0.13 -12.62 10.02
CA ILE A 52 -0.67 -13.74 9.52
C ILE A 52 -0.31 -13.91 8.04
N ASN A 53 0.28 -15.03 7.67
CA ASN A 53 0.79 -15.27 6.31
C ASN A 53 1.74 -14.15 5.79
N GLY A 54 2.28 -13.32 6.66
CA GLY A 54 2.94 -12.06 6.33
C GLY A 54 4.24 -12.21 5.55
N ASN A 55 4.81 -13.41 5.45
CA ASN A 55 5.98 -13.74 4.62
C ASN A 55 5.60 -14.41 3.29
N LYS A 56 4.32 -14.68 3.04
CA LYS A 56 3.90 -15.25 1.75
C LYS A 56 3.99 -14.20 0.67
N LYS A 57 4.51 -14.60 -0.50
CA LYS A 57 4.50 -13.77 -1.71
C LYS A 57 3.07 -13.58 -2.19
N VAL A 58 2.65 -12.34 -2.35
CA VAL A 58 1.32 -11.95 -2.77
C VAL A 58 1.40 -10.92 -3.91
N PRO A 59 0.53 -11.00 -4.93
CA PRO A 59 0.54 -10.05 -6.03
C PRO A 59 0.16 -8.65 -5.53
N MET A 60 0.95 -7.64 -5.91
CA MET A 60 0.76 -6.26 -5.47
C MET A 60 -0.41 -5.57 -6.17
N LEU A 61 -0.61 -5.87 -7.47
CA LEU A 61 -1.44 -5.00 -8.31
C LEU A 61 -1.03 -3.54 -8.08
N SER A 62 -1.95 -2.61 -8.15
CA SER A 62 -1.64 -1.17 -8.04
C SER A 62 -0.96 -0.71 -6.73
N VAL A 63 -0.76 -1.57 -5.73
CA VAL A 63 0.08 -1.25 -4.56
C VAL A 63 1.51 -0.87 -4.99
N PHE A 64 2.03 -1.43 -6.10
CA PHE A 64 3.38 -1.11 -6.58
C PHE A 64 3.55 0.34 -7.06
N LYS A 65 2.47 1.08 -7.32
CA LYS A 65 2.49 2.49 -7.69
C LYS A 65 3.05 3.38 -6.56
N PHE A 66 2.89 2.96 -5.31
CA PHE A 66 3.57 3.59 -4.17
C PHE A 66 5.10 3.47 -4.28
N HIS A 67 5.62 2.30 -4.68
CA HIS A 67 7.05 2.09 -4.90
C HIS A 67 7.59 2.98 -6.03
N ILE A 68 6.81 3.14 -7.12
CA ILE A 68 7.16 4.01 -8.25
C ILE A 68 7.21 5.47 -7.80
N ALA A 69 6.20 5.94 -7.08
CA ALA A 69 6.16 7.30 -6.57
C ALA A 69 7.37 7.61 -5.66
N LEU A 70 7.77 6.67 -4.80
CA LEU A 70 8.98 6.82 -3.98
C LEU A 70 10.25 6.97 -4.84
N ALA A 71 10.40 6.18 -5.91
CA ALA A 71 11.56 6.26 -6.79
C ALA A 71 11.58 7.56 -7.60
N VAL A 72 10.43 8.06 -8.06
CA VAL A 72 10.31 9.35 -8.74
C VAL A 72 10.68 10.50 -7.80
N LEU A 73 10.16 10.46 -6.57
CA LEU A 73 10.40 11.51 -5.57
C LEU A 73 11.86 11.53 -5.06
N ASP A 74 12.56 10.39 -5.03
CA ASP A 74 14.01 10.38 -4.78
C ASP A 74 14.78 11.16 -5.87
N LEU A 75 14.35 11.06 -7.13
CA LEU A 75 14.95 11.83 -8.22
C LEU A 75 14.61 13.33 -8.11
N VAL A 76 13.44 13.67 -7.61
CA VAL A 76 13.07 15.06 -7.28
C VAL A 76 13.94 15.58 -6.14
N ASP A 77 14.11 14.84 -5.06
CA ASP A 77 14.95 15.21 -3.92
C ASP A 77 16.42 15.41 -4.30
N ARG A 78 16.89 14.70 -5.31
CA ARG A 78 18.25 14.83 -5.86
C ARG A 78 18.39 15.96 -6.91
N GLY A 79 17.31 16.69 -7.20
CA GLY A 79 17.29 17.77 -8.21
C GLY A 79 17.45 17.29 -9.66
N ILE A 80 17.20 16.00 -9.92
CA ILE A 80 17.22 15.42 -11.28
C ILE A 80 15.89 15.65 -11.98
N LEU A 81 14.79 15.63 -11.22
CA LEU A 81 13.44 15.95 -11.64
C LEU A 81 12.90 17.12 -10.83
N ASP A 82 11.88 17.79 -11.36
CA ASP A 82 11.13 18.84 -10.67
C ASP A 82 9.64 18.52 -10.72
N LEU A 83 8.93 18.67 -9.59
CA LEU A 83 7.49 18.42 -9.51
C LEU A 83 6.67 19.32 -10.45
N GLU A 84 7.16 20.54 -10.73
CA GLU A 84 6.51 21.48 -11.62
C GLU A 84 6.94 21.31 -13.10
N GLN A 85 7.93 20.46 -13.40
CA GLN A 85 8.31 20.21 -14.79
C GLN A 85 7.16 19.59 -15.56
N ASN A 86 6.98 20.05 -16.79
CA ASN A 86 5.98 19.51 -17.68
C ASN A 86 6.49 18.24 -18.38
N ILE A 87 5.69 17.21 -18.35
CA ILE A 87 5.92 15.95 -19.08
C ILE A 87 5.01 15.92 -20.28
N PHE A 88 5.60 15.84 -21.48
CA PHE A 88 4.81 15.70 -22.71
C PHE A 88 4.27 14.28 -22.81
N VAL A 89 2.94 14.17 -22.74
CA VAL A 89 2.21 12.90 -22.81
C VAL A 89 1.59 12.74 -24.20
N LYS A 90 2.08 11.78 -24.96
CA LYS A 90 1.57 11.48 -26.30
C LYS A 90 0.21 10.79 -26.24
N LYS A 91 -0.62 10.95 -27.26
CA LYS A 91 -1.89 10.22 -27.38
C LYS A 91 -1.67 8.69 -27.33
N SER A 92 -0.59 8.19 -27.91
CA SER A 92 -0.25 6.77 -27.90
C SER A 92 0.10 6.20 -26.52
N GLU A 93 0.38 7.04 -25.54
CA GLU A 93 0.67 6.66 -24.16
C GLU A 93 -0.59 6.58 -23.29
N LEU A 94 -1.71 7.05 -23.79
CA LEU A 94 -3.02 7.00 -23.15
C LEU A 94 -3.83 5.83 -23.70
N LEU A 95 -3.48 4.60 -23.22
CA LEU A 95 -4.12 3.35 -23.66
C LEU A 95 -5.60 3.34 -23.29
N GLU A 96 -6.45 2.88 -24.21
CA GLU A 96 -7.91 2.92 -24.04
C GLU A 96 -8.46 1.78 -23.18
N ASN A 97 -7.84 0.61 -23.23
CA ASN A 97 -8.31 -0.62 -22.58
C ASN A 97 -7.78 -0.78 -21.16
N THR A 98 -7.53 0.32 -20.44
CA THR A 98 -7.07 0.31 -19.06
C THR A 98 -7.73 1.42 -18.24
N TRP A 99 -7.72 1.29 -16.91
CA TRP A 99 -8.20 2.32 -16.01
C TRP A 99 -7.27 3.54 -16.05
N SER A 100 -7.77 4.70 -16.44
CA SER A 100 -6.96 5.91 -16.54
C SER A 100 -7.76 7.20 -16.48
N PRO A 101 -7.96 7.79 -15.30
CA PRO A 101 -8.49 9.14 -15.13
C PRO A 101 -7.70 10.24 -15.88
N ILE A 102 -6.37 10.09 -16.04
CA ILE A 102 -5.56 11.00 -16.87
C ILE A 102 -6.06 10.99 -18.32
N ARG A 103 -6.29 9.81 -18.91
CA ARG A 103 -6.84 9.72 -20.27
C ARG A 103 -8.20 10.37 -20.36
N ASP A 104 -9.06 10.19 -19.36
CA ASP A 104 -10.41 10.73 -19.37
C ASP A 104 -10.40 12.27 -19.26
N LYS A 105 -9.42 12.85 -18.54
CA LYS A 105 -9.18 14.29 -18.48
C LYS A 105 -8.53 14.84 -19.76
N TYR A 106 -7.63 14.11 -20.36
CA TYR A 106 -6.86 14.51 -21.54
C TYR A 106 -7.07 13.55 -22.73
N PRO A 107 -8.30 13.40 -23.25
CA PRO A 107 -8.64 12.36 -24.20
C PRO A 107 -7.89 12.44 -25.53
N ASN A 108 -7.42 13.62 -25.91
CA ASN A 108 -6.66 13.83 -27.14
C ASN A 108 -5.16 13.60 -27.00
N GLY A 109 -4.65 13.46 -25.78
CA GLY A 109 -3.21 13.38 -25.53
C GLY A 109 -2.43 14.57 -26.12
N ASN A 110 -1.14 14.34 -26.42
CA ASN A 110 -0.23 15.36 -26.97
C ASN A 110 -0.24 16.66 -26.13
N VAL A 111 -0.20 16.50 -24.83
CA VAL A 111 -0.37 17.54 -23.83
C VAL A 111 0.79 17.53 -22.84
N ASN A 112 1.16 18.70 -22.36
CA ASN A 112 2.10 18.85 -21.25
C ASN A 112 1.34 18.77 -19.92
N ILE A 113 1.72 17.82 -19.07
CA ILE A 113 1.14 17.61 -17.75
C ILE A 113 2.25 17.78 -16.69
N PRO A 114 2.07 18.59 -15.64
CA PRO A 114 3.05 18.69 -14.56
C PRO A 114 3.32 17.33 -13.92
N LEU A 115 4.58 17.05 -13.59
CA LEU A 115 4.97 15.75 -12.98
C LEU A 115 4.16 15.46 -11.71
N ARG A 116 3.93 16.49 -10.87
CA ARG A 116 3.10 16.35 -9.67
C ARG A 116 1.72 15.79 -9.95
N GLU A 117 1.06 16.27 -11.01
CA GLU A 117 -0.28 15.83 -11.39
C GLU A 117 -0.27 14.35 -11.83
N ILE A 118 0.74 13.92 -12.57
CA ILE A 118 0.87 12.52 -12.98
C ILE A 118 1.04 11.63 -11.74
N ILE A 119 1.84 12.05 -10.75
CA ILE A 119 2.02 11.32 -9.49
C ILE A 119 0.70 11.27 -8.71
N GLU A 120 -0.03 12.38 -8.62
CA GLU A 120 -1.32 12.47 -7.93
C GLU A 120 -2.33 11.49 -8.53
N TYR A 121 -2.53 11.49 -9.85
CA TYR A 121 -3.41 10.54 -10.52
C TYR A 121 -2.97 9.08 -10.33
N THR A 122 -1.66 8.82 -10.44
CA THR A 122 -1.10 7.47 -10.32
C THR A 122 -1.34 6.88 -8.93
N VAL A 123 -1.18 7.68 -7.88
CA VAL A 123 -1.28 7.19 -6.50
C VAL A 123 -2.70 7.29 -5.97
N SER A 124 -3.35 8.48 -6.01
CA SER A 124 -4.66 8.68 -5.37
C SER A 124 -5.81 8.04 -6.16
N GLN A 125 -5.74 8.07 -7.49
CA GLN A 125 -6.78 7.51 -8.36
C GLN A 125 -6.36 6.20 -9.06
N SER A 126 -5.16 5.73 -8.74
CA SER A 126 -4.63 4.44 -9.25
C SER A 126 -4.50 4.37 -10.78
N ASP A 127 -4.17 5.49 -11.45
CA ASP A 127 -4.07 5.61 -12.90
C ASP A 127 -3.00 4.68 -13.49
N ASN A 128 -3.37 3.87 -14.48
CA ASN A 128 -2.45 2.90 -15.09
C ASN A 128 -1.57 3.55 -16.18
N ASN A 129 -2.09 4.47 -16.99
CA ASN A 129 -1.28 5.18 -17.96
C ASN A 129 -0.27 6.09 -17.26
N GLY A 130 -0.69 6.80 -16.19
CA GLY A 130 0.21 7.59 -15.35
C GLY A 130 1.34 6.74 -14.74
N CYS A 131 1.02 5.54 -14.29
CA CYS A 131 2.02 4.58 -13.82
C CYS A 131 3.10 4.30 -14.88
N ASP A 132 2.70 4.00 -16.10
CA ASP A 132 3.62 3.64 -17.18
C ASP A 132 4.39 4.86 -17.71
N ILE A 133 3.77 6.06 -17.69
CA ILE A 133 4.45 7.32 -17.96
C ILE A 133 5.57 7.57 -16.94
N LEU A 134 5.29 7.41 -15.65
CA LEU A 134 6.30 7.56 -14.58
C LEU A 134 7.43 6.54 -14.73
N LEU A 135 7.11 5.28 -15.00
CA LEU A 135 8.12 4.25 -15.23
C LEU A 135 9.03 4.58 -16.40
N ARG A 136 8.48 5.03 -17.54
CA ARG A 136 9.31 5.45 -18.69
C ARG A 136 10.21 6.64 -18.36
N LEU A 137 9.68 7.61 -17.61
CA LEU A 137 10.42 8.80 -17.20
C LEU A 137 11.70 8.45 -16.41
N ILE A 138 11.62 7.45 -15.55
CA ILE A 138 12.72 7.07 -14.64
C ILE A 138 13.56 5.88 -15.12
N GLY A 139 13.33 5.36 -16.33
CA GLY A 139 14.11 4.26 -16.91
C GLY A 139 13.58 2.84 -16.59
N GLY A 140 12.28 2.72 -16.27
CA GLY A 140 11.56 1.45 -16.17
C GLY A 140 11.57 0.77 -14.81
N VAL A 141 10.97 -0.41 -14.77
CA VAL A 141 10.73 -1.20 -13.54
C VAL A 141 12.01 -1.54 -12.78
N ASN A 142 13.13 -1.77 -13.49
CA ASN A 142 14.41 -2.10 -12.87
C ASN A 142 14.97 -0.96 -12.01
N THR A 143 14.70 0.30 -12.37
CA THR A 143 15.09 1.47 -11.56
C THR A 143 14.36 1.46 -10.23
N VAL A 144 13.04 1.20 -10.25
CA VAL A 144 12.24 1.09 -9.03
C VAL A 144 12.70 -0.09 -8.18
N GLN A 145 12.93 -1.26 -8.79
CA GLN A 145 13.42 -2.45 -8.09
C GLN A 145 14.70 -2.16 -7.31
N LYS A 146 15.74 -1.63 -8.01
CA LYS A 146 17.03 -1.32 -7.40
C LYS A 146 16.93 -0.24 -6.33
N PHE A 147 16.10 0.79 -6.55
CA PHE A 147 15.89 1.85 -5.59
C PHE A 147 15.31 1.31 -4.27
N ILE A 148 14.24 0.54 -4.33
CA ILE A 148 13.60 -0.02 -3.14
C ILE A 148 14.52 -1.04 -2.42
N GLU A 149 15.27 -1.85 -3.18
CA GLU A 149 16.30 -2.74 -2.62
C GLU A 149 17.37 -1.95 -1.85
N SER A 150 17.80 -0.80 -2.39
CA SER A 150 18.81 0.07 -1.74
C SER A 150 18.32 0.64 -0.40
N LYS A 151 17.01 0.73 -0.19
CA LYS A 151 16.40 1.14 1.08
C LYS A 151 16.27 -0.04 2.08
N GLY A 152 16.84 -1.19 1.74
CA GLY A 152 16.85 -2.38 2.61
C GLY A 152 15.56 -3.16 2.65
N ILE A 153 14.64 -2.93 1.72
CA ILE A 153 13.43 -3.74 1.56
C ILE A 153 13.78 -4.97 0.73
N LYS A 154 13.39 -6.13 1.24
CA LYS A 154 13.52 -7.45 0.60
C LYS A 154 12.14 -8.08 0.44
N ASP A 155 12.08 -9.25 -0.18
CA ASP A 155 10.86 -10.04 -0.35
C ASP A 155 9.77 -9.33 -1.18
N PHE A 156 10.19 -8.62 -2.22
CA PHE A 156 9.34 -8.03 -3.26
C PHE A 156 9.97 -8.20 -4.64
N ALA A 157 9.18 -8.03 -5.70
CA ALA A 157 9.68 -7.87 -7.06
C ALA A 157 8.73 -7.00 -7.89
N ILE A 158 9.30 -6.15 -8.73
CA ILE A 158 8.60 -5.37 -9.75
C ILE A 158 9.26 -5.68 -11.08
N LYS A 159 8.56 -6.44 -11.94
CA LYS A 159 9.09 -6.99 -13.20
C LYS A 159 8.38 -6.45 -14.43
N TYR A 160 7.13 -6.04 -14.28
CA TYR A 160 6.26 -5.62 -15.37
C TYR A 160 5.61 -4.28 -15.06
N ASN A 161 5.38 -3.49 -16.10
CA ASN A 161 4.54 -2.30 -16.03
C ASN A 161 3.05 -2.65 -16.20
N GLU A 162 2.14 -1.67 -16.18
CA GLU A 162 0.69 -1.92 -16.28
C GLU A 162 0.30 -2.47 -17.66
N GLU A 163 0.90 -1.96 -18.74
CA GLU A 163 0.65 -2.43 -20.10
C GLU A 163 1.00 -3.90 -20.28
N GLU A 164 2.18 -4.32 -19.76
CA GLU A 164 2.65 -5.71 -19.81
C GLU A 164 1.78 -6.63 -18.95
N MET A 165 1.36 -6.18 -17.77
CA MET A 165 0.46 -6.95 -16.92
C MET A 165 -0.92 -7.12 -17.55
N ASN A 166 -1.42 -6.11 -18.25
CA ASN A 166 -2.71 -6.15 -18.93
C ASN A 166 -2.71 -7.12 -20.13
N LYS A 167 -1.59 -7.18 -20.86
CA LYS A 167 -1.42 -8.11 -21.99
C LYS A 167 -1.33 -9.59 -21.57
N ASN A 168 -0.78 -9.87 -20.39
CA ASN A 168 -0.57 -11.22 -19.89
C ASN A 168 -1.06 -11.37 -18.46
N GLY A 169 -2.27 -11.86 -18.28
CA GLY A 169 -2.91 -11.99 -16.96
C GLY A 169 -2.15 -12.82 -15.91
N LYS A 170 -1.17 -13.67 -16.32
CA LYS A 170 -0.31 -14.39 -15.38
C LYS A 170 0.82 -13.51 -14.82
N SER A 171 1.19 -12.44 -15.52
CA SER A 171 2.27 -11.53 -15.11
C SER A 171 1.95 -10.75 -13.83
N ILE A 172 0.67 -10.62 -13.45
CA ILE A 172 0.24 -9.95 -12.22
C ILE A 172 0.88 -10.57 -10.96
N TYR A 173 1.15 -11.88 -10.95
CA TYR A 173 1.82 -12.57 -9.84
C TYR A 173 3.33 -12.35 -9.81
N SER A 174 3.91 -11.80 -10.87
CA SER A 174 5.34 -11.52 -10.97
C SER A 174 5.73 -10.20 -10.28
N ASN A 175 4.78 -9.26 -10.19
CA ASN A 175 4.89 -8.09 -9.31
C ASN A 175 4.34 -8.48 -7.94
N TYR A 176 5.22 -8.90 -7.05
CA TYR A 176 4.82 -9.38 -5.73
C TYR A 176 5.51 -8.63 -4.60
N THR A 177 4.90 -8.69 -3.43
CA THR A 177 5.49 -8.33 -2.15
C THR A 177 5.15 -9.37 -1.09
N THR A 178 5.52 -9.10 0.16
CA THR A 178 4.96 -9.75 1.33
C THR A 178 4.27 -8.70 2.20
N ALA A 179 3.29 -9.08 3.01
CA ALA A 179 2.64 -8.10 3.89
C ALA A 179 3.65 -7.46 4.86
N ASN A 180 4.65 -8.23 5.32
CA ASN A 180 5.71 -7.70 6.16
C ASN A 180 6.62 -6.70 5.43
N ALA A 181 7.00 -6.97 4.19
CA ALA A 181 7.82 -6.05 3.39
C ALA A 181 7.07 -4.75 3.10
N SER A 182 5.77 -4.85 2.78
CA SER A 182 4.90 -3.70 2.53
C SER A 182 4.76 -2.82 3.78
N SER A 183 4.43 -3.39 4.95
CA SER A 183 4.33 -2.63 6.21
C SER A 183 5.66 -1.99 6.60
N ARG A 184 6.79 -2.68 6.38
CA ARG A 184 8.12 -2.12 6.63
C ARG A 184 8.46 -0.95 5.70
N LEU A 185 8.08 -1.04 4.42
CA LEU A 185 8.28 0.06 3.47
C LEU A 185 7.48 1.30 3.87
N LEU A 186 6.20 1.13 4.24
CA LEU A 186 5.36 2.20 4.75
C LEU A 186 5.94 2.83 6.02
N GLN A 187 6.46 2.03 6.94
CA GLN A 187 7.09 2.53 8.16
C GLN A 187 8.33 3.37 7.86
N LYS A 188 9.24 2.85 7.04
CA LYS A 188 10.44 3.59 6.63
C LYS A 188 10.10 4.89 5.91
N PHE A 189 9.09 4.87 5.04
CA PHE A 189 8.57 6.06 4.38
C PHE A 189 8.10 7.09 5.39
N TYR A 190 7.22 6.71 6.31
CA TYR A 190 6.66 7.65 7.28
C TYR A 190 7.72 8.20 8.25
N ASN A 191 8.69 7.39 8.62
CA ASN A 191 9.83 7.82 9.46
C ASN A 191 10.84 8.75 8.75
N GLY A 192 10.68 8.99 7.43
CA GLY A 192 11.60 9.83 6.66
C GLY A 192 12.93 9.16 6.30
N GLU A 193 12.95 7.81 6.26
CA GLU A 193 14.16 7.04 5.94
C GLU A 193 14.36 6.81 4.43
N ILE A 194 13.43 7.26 3.58
CA ILE A 194 13.43 6.93 2.14
C ILE A 194 13.62 8.16 1.27
N ILE A 195 12.86 9.22 1.50
CA ILE A 195 12.83 10.47 0.74
C ILE A 195 12.81 11.66 1.70
N SER A 196 13.01 12.88 1.19
CA SER A 196 13.02 14.11 1.97
C SER A 196 11.68 14.36 2.67
N LYS A 197 11.69 15.29 3.65
CA LYS A 197 10.45 15.68 4.34
C LYS A 197 9.40 16.25 3.38
N SER A 198 9.80 17.11 2.44
CA SER A 198 8.87 17.73 1.48
C SER A 198 8.21 16.69 0.57
N SER A 199 9.00 15.77 0.01
CA SER A 199 8.51 14.68 -0.83
C SER A 199 7.66 13.68 -0.05
N ARG A 200 8.01 13.41 1.21
CA ARG A 200 7.21 12.56 2.10
C ARG A 200 5.85 13.21 2.40
N ASP A 201 5.83 14.47 2.77
CA ASP A 201 4.58 15.18 3.10
C ASP A 201 3.66 15.27 1.88
N PHE A 202 4.23 15.50 0.67
CA PHE A 202 3.52 15.46 -0.60
C PHE A 202 2.90 14.08 -0.86
N LEU A 203 3.67 13.00 -0.79
CA LEU A 203 3.17 11.65 -1.06
C LEU A 203 2.18 11.19 0.01
N PHE A 204 2.41 11.52 1.28
CA PHE A 204 1.48 11.20 2.36
C PHE A 204 0.12 11.86 2.12
N ARG A 205 0.08 13.15 1.74
CA ARG A 205 -1.16 13.85 1.40
C ARG A 205 -1.90 13.15 0.25
N ILE A 206 -1.20 12.78 -0.82
CA ILE A 206 -1.80 12.08 -1.97
C ILE A 206 -2.39 10.73 -1.55
N MET A 207 -1.70 9.99 -0.69
CA MET A 207 -2.20 8.72 -0.16
C MET A 207 -3.39 8.91 0.78
N TYR A 208 -3.44 10.01 1.54
CA TYR A 208 -4.60 10.37 2.37
C TYR A 208 -5.81 10.75 1.52
N GLU A 209 -5.59 11.48 0.42
CA GLU A 209 -6.61 11.89 -0.55
C GLU A 209 -7.00 10.77 -1.54
N THR A 210 -6.62 9.52 -1.27
CA THR A 210 -6.93 8.37 -2.13
C THR A 210 -8.45 8.22 -2.31
N SER A 211 -8.90 8.17 -3.57
CA SER A 211 -10.31 8.03 -3.95
C SER A 211 -10.75 6.58 -4.14
N THR A 212 -9.84 5.62 -4.03
CA THR A 212 -10.11 4.19 -4.21
C THR A 212 -10.16 3.47 -2.88
N GLY A 213 -11.01 2.41 -2.75
CA GLY A 213 -11.05 1.56 -1.56
C GLY A 213 -11.84 2.13 -0.39
N ALA A 214 -12.91 2.90 -0.67
CA ALA A 214 -13.82 3.42 0.36
C ALA A 214 -14.38 2.31 1.28
N ASP A 215 -14.53 1.10 0.76
CA ASP A 215 -15.07 -0.06 1.48
C ASP A 215 -13.96 -0.95 2.11
N ARG A 216 -12.70 -0.46 2.22
CA ARG A 216 -11.54 -1.20 2.73
C ARG A 216 -11.02 -0.62 4.05
N LEU A 217 -9.73 -0.31 4.15
CA LEU A 217 -9.11 0.12 5.42
C LEU A 217 -9.84 1.25 6.14
N ILE A 218 -10.40 2.20 5.40
CA ILE A 218 -11.05 3.39 5.98
C ILE A 218 -12.52 3.14 6.38
N SER A 219 -13.17 2.13 5.82
CA SER A 219 -14.63 1.94 5.81
C SER A 219 -15.28 1.94 7.20
N LEU A 220 -14.67 1.29 8.18
CA LEU A 220 -15.23 1.13 9.53
C LEU A 220 -14.50 1.93 10.60
N LEU A 221 -13.55 2.79 10.20
CA LEU A 221 -12.85 3.69 11.12
C LEU A 221 -13.69 4.96 11.34
N PRO A 222 -13.50 5.65 12.47
CA PRO A 222 -14.10 6.96 12.65
C PRO A 222 -13.72 7.92 11.50
N PRO A 223 -14.63 8.83 11.10
CA PRO A 223 -14.44 9.66 9.90
C PRO A 223 -13.30 10.69 10.00
N ASP A 224 -12.86 10.98 11.20
CA ASP A 224 -11.75 11.90 11.53
C ASP A 224 -10.38 11.21 11.59
N VAL A 225 -10.34 9.89 11.43
CA VAL A 225 -9.06 9.15 11.41
C VAL A 225 -8.30 9.39 10.11
N ILE A 226 -7.07 9.83 10.24
CA ILE A 226 -6.17 10.02 9.10
C ILE A 226 -5.60 8.66 8.69
N VAL A 227 -5.93 8.24 7.46
CA VAL A 227 -5.43 7.00 6.84
C VAL A 227 -4.83 7.33 5.48
N ALA A 228 -3.52 7.28 5.37
CA ALA A 228 -2.84 7.37 4.07
C ALA A 228 -2.64 5.97 3.51
N HIS A 229 -3.29 5.64 2.38
CA HIS A 229 -3.33 4.26 1.91
C HIS A 229 -3.21 4.10 0.39
N LYS A 230 -2.90 2.88 -0.07
CA LYS A 230 -2.86 2.51 -1.48
C LYS A 230 -3.50 1.15 -1.70
N THR A 231 -4.47 1.11 -2.59
CA THR A 231 -5.19 -0.10 -2.98
C THR A 231 -4.53 -0.85 -4.14
N GLY A 232 -4.88 -2.13 -4.28
CA GLY A 232 -4.58 -2.94 -5.46
C GLY A 232 -5.74 -3.90 -5.73
N THR A 233 -6.20 -3.99 -6.98
CA THR A 233 -7.38 -4.80 -7.32
C THR A 233 -7.16 -5.48 -8.67
N SER A 234 -7.51 -6.77 -8.75
CA SER A 234 -7.61 -7.50 -10.02
C SER A 234 -9.06 -7.63 -10.47
N GLY A 235 -9.25 -7.91 -11.75
CA GLY A 235 -10.52 -8.46 -12.24
C GLY A 235 -10.79 -9.86 -11.68
N ILE A 236 -12.00 -10.36 -11.93
CA ILE A 236 -12.41 -11.74 -11.63
C ILE A 236 -12.25 -12.57 -12.91
N VAL A 237 -11.48 -13.65 -12.83
CA VAL A 237 -11.29 -14.60 -13.94
C VAL A 237 -11.68 -15.99 -13.46
N SER A 238 -12.58 -16.65 -14.16
CA SER A 238 -13.07 -18.00 -13.82
C SER A 238 -13.55 -18.11 -12.36
N GLY A 239 -14.25 -17.09 -11.86
CA GLY A 239 -14.77 -17.05 -10.49
C GLY A 239 -13.73 -16.81 -9.40
N ILE A 240 -12.49 -16.44 -9.77
CA ILE A 240 -11.41 -16.13 -8.83
C ILE A 240 -10.99 -14.68 -9.00
N GLN A 241 -10.99 -13.91 -7.91
CA GLN A 241 -10.36 -12.62 -7.83
C GLN A 241 -8.92 -12.80 -7.33
N ALA A 242 -7.95 -12.51 -8.19
CA ALA A 242 -6.53 -12.77 -7.89
C ALA A 242 -6.02 -11.91 -6.72
N ALA A 243 -6.52 -10.68 -6.58
CA ALA A 243 -6.16 -9.80 -5.48
C ALA A 243 -7.21 -8.72 -5.19
N THR A 244 -7.46 -8.51 -3.89
CA THR A 244 -8.08 -7.32 -3.30
C THR A 244 -7.20 -6.90 -2.15
N ASN A 245 -6.47 -5.79 -2.33
CA ASN A 245 -5.41 -5.37 -1.42
C ASN A 245 -5.67 -3.95 -0.91
N ASP A 246 -5.23 -3.68 0.31
CA ASP A 246 -5.06 -2.32 0.79
C ASP A 246 -3.93 -2.26 1.82
N VAL A 247 -3.07 -1.24 1.70
CA VAL A 247 -1.93 -1.03 2.58
C VAL A 247 -1.85 0.43 2.98
N GLY A 248 -1.60 0.71 4.26
CA GLY A 248 -1.69 2.09 4.73
C GLY A 248 -0.97 2.38 6.04
N ILE A 249 -0.97 3.67 6.35
CA ILE A 249 -0.49 4.28 7.59
C ILE A 249 -1.70 4.89 8.27
N VAL A 250 -1.96 4.49 9.50
CA VAL A 250 -3.08 4.99 10.31
C VAL A 250 -2.52 5.81 11.46
N ILE A 251 -2.98 7.06 11.58
CA ILE A 251 -2.56 7.97 12.64
C ILE A 251 -3.49 7.79 13.84
N LEU A 252 -2.89 7.64 15.02
CA LEU A 252 -3.60 7.52 16.30
C LEU A 252 -3.82 8.90 16.93
N PRO A 253 -4.82 9.05 17.80
CA PRO A 253 -5.11 10.33 18.46
C PRO A 253 -4.00 10.91 19.35
N ASP A 254 -2.96 10.11 19.66
CA ASP A 254 -1.77 10.53 20.42
C ASP A 254 -0.56 10.80 19.52
N ASP A 255 -0.80 11.09 18.23
CA ASP A 255 0.18 11.34 17.17
C ASP A 255 1.12 10.15 16.87
N LYS A 256 0.92 9.01 17.53
CA LYS A 256 1.54 7.76 17.10
C LYS A 256 0.87 7.23 15.84
N TYR A 257 1.47 6.22 15.25
CA TYR A 257 0.91 5.58 14.07
C TYR A 257 1.17 4.07 14.09
N TYR A 258 0.44 3.38 13.27
CA TYR A 258 0.78 2.03 12.86
C TYR A 258 0.68 1.90 11.34
N THR A 259 1.42 0.95 10.78
CA THR A 259 1.26 0.53 9.40
C THR A 259 0.49 -0.76 9.34
N ILE A 260 -0.39 -0.88 8.36
CA ILE A 260 -1.21 -2.06 8.13
C ILE A 260 -1.15 -2.44 6.66
N SER A 261 -0.98 -3.72 6.39
CA SER A 261 -1.00 -4.28 5.03
C SER A 261 -1.89 -5.51 5.02
N VAL A 262 -2.96 -5.46 4.24
CA VAL A 262 -3.92 -6.56 4.09
C VAL A 262 -4.04 -6.93 2.62
N PHE A 263 -3.82 -8.20 2.33
CA PHE A 263 -3.88 -8.79 0.99
C PHE A 263 -4.87 -9.97 1.02
N VAL A 264 -5.94 -9.88 0.24
CA VAL A 264 -6.93 -10.96 0.05
C VAL A 264 -6.70 -11.53 -1.35
N ILE A 265 -6.19 -12.76 -1.42
CA ILE A 265 -5.57 -13.33 -2.62
C ILE A 265 -6.27 -14.61 -3.05
N ASN A 266 -6.43 -14.76 -4.38
CA ASN A 266 -7.05 -15.93 -5.02
C ASN A 266 -8.41 -16.26 -4.41
N SER A 267 -9.18 -15.22 -4.20
CA SER A 267 -10.47 -15.31 -3.52
C SER A 267 -11.56 -15.84 -4.45
N LYS A 268 -12.36 -16.77 -3.95
CA LYS A 268 -13.64 -17.19 -4.54
C LYS A 268 -14.85 -16.48 -3.91
N GLU A 269 -14.60 -15.60 -2.94
CA GLU A 269 -15.62 -14.73 -2.39
C GLU A 269 -15.94 -13.60 -3.39
N ASN A 270 -17.10 -12.95 -3.24
CA ASN A 270 -17.41 -11.75 -4.00
C ASN A 270 -16.56 -10.56 -3.54
N THR A 271 -16.50 -9.52 -4.38
CA THR A 271 -15.69 -8.32 -4.12
C THR A 271 -16.05 -7.65 -2.78
N SER A 272 -17.34 -7.50 -2.49
CA SER A 272 -17.81 -6.91 -1.24
C SER A 272 -17.35 -7.69 0.00
N THR A 273 -17.36 -9.03 -0.05
CA THR A 273 -16.82 -9.87 1.02
C THR A 273 -15.31 -9.67 1.19
N ASN A 274 -14.55 -9.56 0.09
CA ASN A 274 -13.11 -9.32 0.14
C ASN A 274 -12.78 -7.95 0.76
N GLU A 275 -13.53 -6.91 0.39
CA GLU A 275 -13.40 -5.57 0.95
C GLU A 275 -13.77 -5.53 2.43
N LYS A 276 -14.87 -6.20 2.79
CA LYS A 276 -15.29 -6.33 4.19
C LYS A 276 -14.26 -7.04 5.07
N ILE A 277 -13.55 -8.05 4.56
CA ILE A 277 -12.44 -8.68 5.29
C ILE A 277 -11.37 -7.63 5.65
N ILE A 278 -11.02 -6.76 4.71
CA ILE A 278 -10.03 -5.69 4.94
C ILE A 278 -10.57 -4.68 5.98
N ALA A 279 -11.81 -4.26 5.84
CA ALA A 279 -12.46 -3.33 6.75
C ALA A 279 -12.57 -3.86 8.19
N ASP A 280 -13.02 -5.11 8.36
CA ASP A 280 -13.15 -5.75 9.66
C ASP A 280 -11.77 -5.91 10.34
N ILE A 281 -10.72 -6.27 9.58
CA ILE A 281 -9.35 -6.36 10.10
C ILE A 281 -8.86 -4.97 10.53
N SER A 282 -9.07 -3.94 9.70
CA SER A 282 -8.67 -2.56 10.03
C SER A 282 -9.35 -2.07 11.31
N LYS A 283 -10.66 -2.29 11.44
CA LYS A 283 -11.43 -1.92 12.64
C LYS A 283 -10.92 -2.66 13.88
N THR A 284 -10.64 -3.96 13.77
CA THR A 284 -10.11 -4.77 14.87
C THR A 284 -8.75 -4.25 15.36
N VAL A 285 -7.88 -3.84 14.41
CA VAL A 285 -6.58 -3.24 14.75
C VAL A 285 -6.74 -1.88 15.40
N TRP A 286 -7.63 -1.03 14.88
CA TRP A 286 -7.94 0.27 15.46
C TRP A 286 -8.45 0.13 16.89
N ASP A 287 -9.43 -0.75 17.15
CA ASP A 287 -10.00 -0.97 18.47
C ASP A 287 -8.95 -1.47 19.47
N TYR A 288 -8.04 -2.33 19.00
CA TYR A 288 -6.92 -2.79 19.81
C TYR A 288 -6.04 -1.63 20.29
N TYR A 289 -5.66 -0.72 19.41
CA TYR A 289 -4.85 0.44 19.79
C TYR A 289 -5.62 1.45 20.65
N PHE A 290 -6.92 1.59 20.41
CA PHE A 290 -7.76 2.52 21.17
C PHE A 290 -8.04 2.04 22.60
N GLN A 291 -8.20 0.73 22.79
CA GLN A 291 -8.47 0.12 24.11
C GLN A 291 -7.22 -0.06 24.98
N ASN A 292 -6.03 -0.07 24.40
CA ASN A 292 -4.76 -0.29 25.13
C ASN A 292 -3.94 1.00 25.31
N LYS A 293 -4.63 2.15 25.38
CA LYS A 293 -4.05 3.45 25.74
C LYS A 293 -3.73 3.59 27.20
#